data_c7355e9266b6f8e49d81316f986af7b7
#
_entry.id   c7355e9266b6f8e49d81316f986af7b7
#
_cell.length_a   1.000
_cell.length_b   1.000
_cell.length_c   1.000
_cell.angle_alpha   90.00
_cell.angle_beta   90.00
_cell.angle_gamma   90.00
#
_symmetry.space_group_name_H-M   'P 1'
#
loop_
_entity.id
_entity.type
_entity.pdbx_description
1 polymer ?
#
loop_
_entity_poly.entity_id
_entity_poly.type
_entity_poly.pdbx_seq_one_letter_code
_entity_poly.pdbx_strand_id
1 'polypeptide(L)'
;MNRRDFFRSSVVGGAAALASAGAEQATGEAARPNVIWLFGDQHRGQALGINGDPNARTPNIDALASFGVNFTGAVSGFPLCCPFRGSLLTGRYPHHVVPGHEYPLPEGQPTIAHVFREAGYRTAWFGKWHLAGFKEAEGRSALRVTTEAQRGGFETWVGYDNNNSQWDSWVHGGTGKEAFHYRLPGYETDELTNLLIRYIRERGAEARAGKARPFFAALSVQPPHDPYVAPAEFMARYNGERLELRPNVPPVRRIVETARRDLAGYYAMIENWDWNIGRIVQVLREEKLDLNTHLIIFSDHGDMHGSHGLFRKTNPYEESISIPFLIAGEKMRYSGRRTGRFPVRLNHVDIAPTTLGLCGISKPAWMQGQDLSWLRLAERQPGSEPDSAYLQCVVPTGHPDSINKAWRGVITRDGWKYVCFENVSWLMFNLNEDPYELVNLAHNPRYRAERRKLIERLKQWVADTGDRFAVPSD
;
A
#
# COMPACT_ATOMS: atom_id res chain seq x y z
N MET A 1 28.33 -22.02 61.28
CA MET A 1 29.77 -22.24 61.42
C MET A 1 30.47 -21.37 60.39
N ASN A 2 31.15 -20.35 60.87
CA ASN A 2 31.99 -19.42 60.13
C ASN A 2 33.17 -20.13 59.44
N ARG A 3 33.62 -19.61 58.35
CA ARG A 3 35.05 -19.34 58.15
C ARG A 3 35.24 -18.31 57.01
N ARG A 4 35.62 -17.12 57.48
CA ARG A 4 36.32 -16.06 56.76
C ARG A 4 37.81 -16.33 56.72
N ASP A 5 38.46 -15.60 55.76
CA ASP A 5 39.86 -15.15 55.75
C ASP A 5 40.97 -16.12 55.39
N PHE A 6 41.71 -15.67 54.41
CA PHE A 6 43.18 -15.63 54.22
C PHE A 6 43.52 -15.64 52.71
N PHE A 7 44.24 -14.75 52.06
CA PHE A 7 45.47 -14.04 52.30
C PHE A 7 45.63 -12.86 51.35
N ARG A 8 46.15 -11.76 51.85
CA ARG A 8 46.84 -10.72 51.08
C ARG A 8 48.29 -11.16 50.84
N SER A 9 48.83 -10.91 49.68
CA SER A 9 50.25 -10.57 49.49
C SER A 9 50.50 -9.90 48.14
N SER A 10 51.13 -8.76 48.23
CA SER A 10 51.60 -7.86 47.17
C SER A 10 52.84 -8.45 46.48
N VAL A 11 53.00 -8.26 45.17
CA VAL A 11 54.32 -8.06 44.53
C VAL A 11 54.17 -7.04 43.37
N VAL A 12 55.15 -6.17 43.39
CA VAL A 12 55.38 -5.00 42.54
C VAL A 12 56.06 -5.45 41.22
N GLY A 13 55.76 -4.75 40.11
CA GLY A 13 56.75 -4.45 39.06
C GLY A 13 56.60 -5.07 37.72
N GLY A 14 56.34 -4.26 36.70
CA GLY A 14 56.50 -4.61 35.29
C GLY A 14 55.71 -3.70 34.37
N ALA A 15 56.20 -2.50 34.12
CA ALA A 15 55.65 -1.62 33.06
C ALA A 15 56.04 -2.20 31.69
N ALA A 16 55.06 -2.68 30.97
CA ALA A 16 55.18 -2.93 29.54
C ALA A 16 54.18 -2.04 28.84
N ALA A 17 54.68 -1.04 28.12
CA ALA A 17 53.92 -0.18 27.25
C ALA A 17 53.32 -1.01 26.11
N LEU A 18 52.05 -1.34 26.19
CA LEU A 18 51.27 -1.82 25.07
C LEU A 18 50.76 -0.61 24.31
N ALA A 19 51.31 -0.41 23.12
CA ALA A 19 50.80 0.53 22.14
C ALA A 19 49.31 0.24 21.90
N SER A 20 48.47 1.18 22.31
CA SER A 20 47.05 1.25 21.90
C SER A 20 47.01 1.54 20.40
N ALA A 21 46.90 0.50 19.57
CA ALA A 21 46.41 0.64 18.22
C ALA A 21 44.98 1.15 18.38
N GLY A 22 44.81 2.44 18.18
CA GLY A 22 43.50 3.05 18.06
C GLY A 22 42.79 2.42 16.88
N ALA A 23 41.84 1.57 17.18
CA ALA A 23 40.78 1.27 16.21
C ALA A 23 40.04 2.59 16.00
N GLU A 24 40.40 3.32 14.95
CA GLU A 24 39.51 4.30 14.34
C GLU A 24 38.22 3.57 14.03
N GLN A 25 37.25 3.66 14.92
CA GLN A 25 35.86 3.43 14.59
C GLN A 25 35.56 4.45 13.50
N ALA A 26 35.66 4.01 12.24
CA ALA A 26 35.01 4.67 11.15
C ALA A 26 33.54 4.86 11.59
N THR A 27 33.15 6.06 11.92
CA THR A 27 31.76 6.50 12.00
C THR A 27 31.22 6.47 10.58
N GLY A 28 31.06 5.25 10.03
CA GLY A 28 30.41 5.01 8.78
C GLY A 28 28.98 5.44 8.95
N GLU A 29 28.58 6.49 8.24
CA GLU A 29 27.20 6.90 8.05
C GLU A 29 26.39 5.62 7.79
N ALA A 30 25.43 5.30 8.67
CA ALA A 30 24.68 4.05 8.56
C ALA A 30 24.07 3.98 7.15
N ALA A 31 24.39 2.92 6.41
CA ALA A 31 23.96 2.80 5.03
C ALA A 31 22.44 3.00 4.93
N ARG A 32 22.01 3.95 4.11
CA ARG A 32 20.60 4.26 3.90
C ARG A 32 19.84 2.99 3.50
N PRO A 33 18.64 2.72 4.06
CA PRO A 33 17.90 1.50 3.77
C PRO A 33 17.35 1.49 2.35
N ASN A 34 17.22 0.31 1.76
CA ASN A 34 16.41 0.09 0.57
C ASN A 34 14.93 0.09 0.94
N VAL A 35 14.07 0.37 -0.04
CA VAL A 35 12.62 0.24 0.10
C VAL A 35 12.03 -0.48 -1.11
N ILE A 36 11.10 -1.39 -0.85
CA ILE A 36 10.31 -2.04 -1.89
C ILE A 36 8.83 -1.86 -1.56
N TRP A 37 8.08 -1.27 -2.49
CA TRP A 37 6.62 -1.32 -2.51
C TRP A 37 6.16 -2.60 -3.19
N LEU A 38 5.29 -3.34 -2.52
CA LEU A 38 4.68 -4.58 -3.00
C LEU A 38 3.16 -4.41 -2.92
N PHE A 39 2.49 -4.20 -4.05
CA PHE A 39 1.06 -3.95 -3.99
C PHE A 39 0.29 -4.54 -5.16
N GLY A 40 -0.90 -5.03 -4.82
CA GLY A 40 -1.90 -5.48 -5.76
C GLY A 40 -2.96 -4.43 -6.03
N ASP A 41 -3.77 -4.66 -7.05
CA ASP A 41 -4.94 -3.86 -7.39
C ASP A 41 -6.19 -4.55 -6.83
N GLN A 42 -7.06 -3.80 -6.14
CA GLN A 42 -8.37 -4.27 -5.68
C GLN A 42 -8.34 -5.28 -4.49
N HIS A 43 -7.25 -5.31 -3.72
CA HIS A 43 -7.13 -6.16 -2.54
C HIS A 43 -7.72 -5.47 -1.30
N ARG A 44 -8.90 -5.93 -0.83
CA ARG A 44 -9.54 -5.36 0.36
C ARG A 44 -8.78 -5.67 1.65
N GLY A 45 -8.77 -4.73 2.59
CA GLY A 45 -8.02 -4.83 3.85
C GLY A 45 -8.39 -6.01 4.73
N GLN A 46 -9.62 -6.49 4.62
CA GLN A 46 -10.12 -7.64 5.36
C GLN A 46 -9.52 -8.97 4.87
N ALA A 47 -9.16 -9.09 3.58
CA ALA A 47 -8.78 -10.36 2.95
C ALA A 47 -7.32 -10.79 3.23
N LEU A 48 -6.96 -10.84 4.51
CA LEU A 48 -5.68 -11.34 5.04
C LEU A 48 -5.92 -12.22 6.26
N GLY A 49 -5.16 -13.31 6.42
CA GLY A 49 -5.21 -14.19 7.59
C GLY A 49 -4.94 -13.42 8.88
N ILE A 50 -3.90 -12.57 8.92
CA ILE A 50 -3.58 -11.73 10.08
C ILE A 50 -4.70 -10.74 10.46
N ASN A 51 -5.60 -10.41 9.54
CA ASN A 51 -6.76 -9.57 9.80
C ASN A 51 -8.02 -10.38 10.17
N GLY A 52 -7.92 -11.72 10.23
CA GLY A 52 -8.97 -12.61 10.70
C GLY A 52 -9.92 -13.10 9.61
N ASP A 53 -9.57 -12.97 8.33
CA ASP A 53 -10.40 -13.52 7.24
C ASP A 53 -10.29 -15.06 7.23
N PRO A 54 -11.42 -15.79 7.39
CA PRO A 54 -11.40 -17.25 7.44
C PRO A 54 -11.08 -17.92 6.10
N ASN A 55 -11.20 -17.19 4.99
CA ASN A 55 -10.95 -17.72 3.66
C ASN A 55 -9.52 -17.44 3.16
N ALA A 56 -8.86 -16.42 3.70
CA ALA A 56 -7.55 -15.99 3.21
C ALA A 56 -6.43 -16.93 3.66
N ARG A 57 -5.53 -17.27 2.74
CA ARG A 57 -4.30 -18.03 2.98
C ARG A 57 -3.10 -17.18 2.63
N THR A 58 -2.60 -16.44 3.63
CA THR A 58 -1.53 -15.44 3.45
C THR A 58 -0.36 -15.64 4.42
N PRO A 59 0.22 -16.86 4.50
CA PRO A 59 1.22 -17.19 5.52
C PRO A 59 2.48 -16.34 5.44
N ASN A 60 2.91 -15.90 4.25
CA ASN A 60 4.10 -15.05 4.10
C ASN A 60 3.84 -13.61 4.55
N ILE A 61 2.70 -13.04 4.17
CA ILE A 61 2.27 -11.71 4.62
C ILE A 61 2.03 -11.73 6.13
N ASP A 62 1.37 -12.76 6.66
CA ASP A 62 1.10 -12.92 8.09
C ASP A 62 2.39 -13.02 8.90
N ALA A 63 3.40 -13.77 8.40
CA ALA A 63 4.72 -13.84 9.00
C ALA A 63 5.42 -12.48 9.00
N LEU A 64 5.38 -11.73 7.91
CA LEU A 64 5.93 -10.38 7.82
C LEU A 64 5.22 -9.42 8.78
N ALA A 65 3.90 -9.50 8.89
CA ALA A 65 3.10 -8.68 9.80
C ALA A 65 3.45 -8.96 11.27
N SER A 66 3.85 -10.17 11.64
CA SER A 66 4.24 -10.51 13.01
C SER A 66 5.53 -9.79 13.47
N PHE A 67 6.35 -9.31 12.55
CA PHE A 67 7.57 -8.53 12.81
C PHE A 67 7.45 -7.07 12.35
N GLY A 68 6.34 -6.73 11.71
CA GLY A 68 6.06 -5.44 11.13
C GLY A 68 5.05 -4.64 11.90
N VAL A 69 4.63 -3.53 11.31
CA VAL A 69 3.49 -2.73 11.73
C VAL A 69 2.37 -2.98 10.73
N ASN A 70 1.24 -3.48 11.23
CA ASN A 70 0.01 -3.64 10.47
C ASN A 70 -0.94 -2.48 10.80
N PHE A 71 -1.16 -1.59 9.83
CA PHE A 71 -2.06 -0.45 9.96
C PHE A 71 -3.49 -0.88 9.63
N THR A 72 -4.21 -1.34 10.64
CA THR A 72 -5.58 -1.87 10.46
C THR A 72 -6.63 -0.79 10.17
N GLY A 73 -6.27 0.48 10.28
CA GLY A 73 -7.12 1.63 9.93
C GLY A 73 -6.76 2.30 8.61
N ALA A 74 -5.90 1.69 7.79
CA ALA A 74 -5.49 2.25 6.50
C ALA A 74 -6.65 2.29 5.48
N VAL A 75 -6.74 3.40 4.75
CA VAL A 75 -7.82 3.62 3.79
C VAL A 75 -7.32 4.14 2.44
N SER A 76 -7.99 3.70 1.39
CA SER A 76 -7.98 4.36 0.09
C SER A 76 -8.90 5.57 0.15
N GLY A 77 -8.34 6.76 0.21
CA GLY A 77 -9.12 8.00 0.27
C GLY A 77 -9.93 8.27 -0.98
N PHE A 78 -9.58 7.65 -2.11
CA PHE A 78 -10.41 7.53 -3.30
C PHE A 78 -10.27 6.10 -3.84
N PRO A 79 -11.26 5.23 -3.60
CA PRO A 79 -11.15 3.81 -3.93
C PRO A 79 -11.31 3.55 -5.44
N LEU A 80 -10.32 4.01 -6.21
CA LEU A 80 -10.21 3.83 -7.66
C LEU A 80 -8.75 3.94 -8.10
N CYS A 81 -8.33 3.08 -9.02
CA CYS A 81 -6.92 2.89 -9.42
C CYS A 81 -6.18 4.19 -9.77
N CYS A 82 -6.63 4.95 -10.80
CA CYS A 82 -5.91 6.14 -11.26
C CYS A 82 -5.79 7.23 -10.19
N PRO A 83 -6.87 7.66 -9.49
CA PRO A 83 -6.79 8.63 -8.41
C PRO A 83 -5.89 8.20 -7.26
N PHE A 84 -5.99 6.94 -6.82
CA PHE A 84 -5.10 6.39 -5.82
C PHE A 84 -3.63 6.46 -6.25
N ARG A 85 -3.33 5.98 -7.45
CA ARG A 85 -1.95 5.92 -7.99
C ARG A 85 -1.33 7.29 -8.19
N GLY A 86 -2.11 8.27 -8.64
CA GLY A 86 -1.68 9.66 -8.71
C GLY A 86 -1.29 10.21 -7.33
N SER A 87 -2.13 9.98 -6.33
CA SER A 87 -1.87 10.38 -4.94
C SER A 87 -0.72 9.60 -4.31
N LEU A 88 -0.62 8.28 -4.56
CA LEU A 88 0.49 7.44 -4.12
C LEU A 88 1.86 8.00 -4.54
N LEU A 89 1.99 8.41 -5.80
CA LEU A 89 3.25 8.90 -6.33
C LEU A 89 3.58 10.33 -5.90
N THR A 90 2.55 11.14 -5.63
CA THR A 90 2.73 12.57 -5.36
C THR A 90 2.53 12.97 -3.91
N GLY A 91 1.93 12.13 -3.07
CA GLY A 91 1.52 12.51 -1.72
C GLY A 91 0.50 13.65 -1.71
N ARG A 92 -0.24 13.88 -2.81
CA ARG A 92 -1.26 14.93 -2.96
C ARG A 92 -2.66 14.33 -3.08
N TYR A 93 -3.66 15.04 -2.60
CA TYR A 93 -5.05 14.58 -2.72
C TYR A 93 -5.50 14.50 -4.19
N PRO A 94 -6.41 13.54 -4.52
CA PRO A 94 -6.84 13.28 -5.90
C PRO A 94 -7.35 14.52 -6.66
N HIS A 95 -8.08 15.42 -6.00
CA HIS A 95 -8.61 16.64 -6.63
C HIS A 95 -7.52 17.63 -7.08
N HIS A 96 -6.26 17.43 -6.64
CA HIS A 96 -5.12 18.24 -7.08
C HIS A 96 -4.28 17.57 -8.16
N VAL A 97 -4.45 16.27 -8.42
CA VAL A 97 -3.52 15.55 -9.30
C VAL A 97 -4.21 14.66 -10.33
N VAL A 98 -4.97 13.66 -9.90
CA VAL A 98 -5.69 12.73 -10.78
C VAL A 98 -7.13 12.58 -10.27
N PRO A 99 -8.07 13.37 -10.78
CA PRO A 99 -9.40 13.49 -10.19
C PRO A 99 -10.38 12.37 -10.56
N GLY A 100 -10.02 11.47 -11.48
CA GLY A 100 -10.95 10.46 -11.97
C GLY A 100 -10.30 9.29 -12.70
N HIS A 101 -11.15 8.44 -13.27
CA HIS A 101 -10.76 7.27 -14.04
C HIS A 101 -10.09 7.68 -15.36
N GLU A 102 -9.00 6.99 -15.75
CA GLU A 102 -8.26 7.21 -17.01
C GLU A 102 -7.72 8.65 -17.20
N TYR A 103 -7.60 9.41 -16.11
CA TYR A 103 -6.86 10.68 -16.16
C TYR A 103 -5.35 10.42 -16.04
N PRO A 104 -4.53 11.08 -16.87
CA PRO A 104 -3.08 10.96 -16.78
C PRO A 104 -2.52 11.65 -15.53
N LEU A 105 -1.34 11.20 -15.09
CA LEU A 105 -0.51 12.02 -14.22
C LEU A 105 -0.10 13.28 -15.01
N PRO A 106 -0.32 14.50 -14.48
CA PRO A 106 0.06 15.71 -15.19
C PRO A 106 1.54 15.70 -15.57
N GLU A 107 1.84 16.15 -16.79
CA GLU A 107 3.22 16.23 -17.28
C GLU A 107 4.06 17.15 -16.39
N GLY A 108 5.30 16.76 -16.12
CA GLY A 108 6.19 17.50 -15.22
C GLY A 108 5.83 17.45 -13.73
N GLN A 109 4.79 16.69 -13.34
CA GLN A 109 4.43 16.52 -11.93
C GLN A 109 5.56 15.81 -11.17
N PRO A 110 6.15 16.44 -10.14
CA PRO A 110 7.13 15.76 -9.30
C PRO A 110 6.51 14.59 -8.53
N THR A 111 7.27 13.50 -8.43
CA THR A 111 6.87 12.26 -7.76
C THR A 111 7.88 11.87 -6.70
N ILE A 112 7.53 10.87 -5.90
CA ILE A 112 8.45 10.26 -4.93
C ILE A 112 9.73 9.72 -5.59
N ALA A 113 9.67 9.24 -6.85
CA ALA A 113 10.85 8.74 -7.55
C ALA A 113 11.88 9.86 -7.81
N HIS A 114 11.45 11.08 -8.13
CA HIS A 114 12.34 12.23 -8.24
C HIS A 114 13.06 12.52 -6.92
N VAL A 115 12.32 12.52 -5.80
CA VAL A 115 12.89 12.76 -4.46
C VAL A 115 13.92 11.69 -4.08
N PHE A 116 13.64 10.42 -4.37
CA PHE A 116 14.60 9.34 -4.14
C PHE A 116 15.85 9.46 -5.03
N ARG A 117 15.70 9.84 -6.30
CA ARG A 117 16.84 10.07 -7.20
C ARG A 117 17.73 11.21 -6.71
N GLU A 118 17.14 12.34 -6.32
CA GLU A 118 17.85 13.46 -5.71
C GLU A 118 18.60 13.07 -4.44
N ALA A 119 18.03 12.14 -3.65
CA ALA A 119 18.69 11.56 -2.49
C ALA A 119 19.74 10.48 -2.82
N GLY A 120 20.03 10.23 -4.11
CA GLY A 120 21.07 9.30 -4.56
C GLY A 120 20.62 7.83 -4.68
N TYR A 121 19.32 7.53 -4.56
CA TYR A 121 18.78 6.20 -4.76
C TYR A 121 18.69 5.82 -6.24
N ARG A 122 18.78 4.53 -6.53
CA ARG A 122 18.23 3.96 -7.78
C ARG A 122 16.72 3.81 -7.63
N THR A 123 15.98 4.05 -8.71
CA THR A 123 14.52 3.91 -8.70
C THR A 123 14.04 2.93 -9.77
N ALA A 124 13.10 2.05 -9.41
CA ALA A 124 12.59 1.03 -10.32
C ALA A 124 11.07 0.84 -10.17
N TRP A 125 10.39 0.65 -11.30
CA TRP A 125 8.96 0.33 -11.38
C TRP A 125 8.75 -0.93 -12.20
N PHE A 126 7.92 -1.85 -11.68
CA PHE A 126 7.53 -3.09 -12.36
C PHE A 126 6.01 -3.25 -12.34
N GLY A 127 5.39 -3.43 -13.50
CA GLY A 127 3.97 -3.76 -13.66
C GLY A 127 3.06 -2.57 -13.93
N LYS A 128 1.82 -2.65 -13.40
CA LYS A 128 0.72 -1.72 -13.71
C LYS A 128 1.04 -0.28 -13.33
N TRP A 129 0.90 0.64 -14.29
CA TRP A 129 1.08 2.08 -14.11
C TRP A 129 -0.24 2.81 -13.93
N HIS A 130 -1.12 2.73 -14.92
CA HIS A 130 -2.46 3.30 -14.99
C HIS A 130 -2.52 4.83 -14.80
N LEU A 131 -1.51 5.53 -15.29
CA LEU A 131 -1.36 6.99 -15.20
C LEU A 131 -0.90 7.64 -16.52
N ALA A 132 -0.90 6.89 -17.63
CA ALA A 132 -0.62 7.43 -18.95
C ALA A 132 -1.85 8.07 -19.63
N GLY A 133 -3.04 7.85 -19.07
CA GLY A 133 -4.29 8.41 -19.58
C GLY A 133 -4.82 7.72 -20.84
N PHE A 134 -4.43 6.47 -21.08
CA PHE A 134 -4.99 5.67 -22.16
C PHE A 134 -6.39 5.22 -21.78
N LYS A 135 -7.34 5.35 -22.73
CA LYS A 135 -8.72 4.95 -22.53
C LYS A 135 -8.97 3.58 -23.13
N GLU A 136 -9.53 2.67 -22.34
CA GLU A 136 -9.88 1.32 -22.81
C GLU A 136 -10.90 1.34 -23.96
N ALA A 137 -11.79 2.33 -24.00
CA ALA A 137 -12.73 2.54 -25.09
C ALA A 137 -12.05 2.81 -26.45
N GLU A 138 -10.79 3.28 -26.44
CA GLU A 138 -9.99 3.58 -27.63
C GLU A 138 -9.08 2.41 -28.04
N GLY A 139 -9.18 1.27 -27.38
CA GLY A 139 -8.40 0.07 -27.62
C GLY A 139 -7.65 -0.40 -26.39
N ARG A 140 -7.03 -1.57 -26.46
CA ARG A 140 -6.37 -2.22 -25.33
C ARG A 140 -5.16 -1.43 -24.84
N SER A 141 -5.26 -0.87 -23.64
CA SER A 141 -4.21 -0.01 -23.03
C SER A 141 -2.88 -0.76 -22.81
N ALA A 142 -2.93 -2.08 -22.54
CA ALA A 142 -1.73 -2.91 -22.38
C ALA A 142 -0.80 -2.93 -23.61
N LEU A 143 -1.31 -2.65 -24.80
CA LEU A 143 -0.54 -2.62 -26.05
C LEU A 143 0.03 -1.22 -26.36
N ARG A 144 -0.34 -0.22 -25.60
CA ARG A 144 0.17 1.16 -25.77
C ARG A 144 1.44 1.38 -24.95
N VAL A 145 2.37 2.13 -25.50
CA VAL A 145 3.66 2.41 -24.88
C VAL A 145 3.59 3.71 -24.09
N THR A 146 3.76 3.62 -22.77
CA THR A 146 3.96 4.76 -21.88
C THR A 146 5.31 5.40 -22.20
N THR A 147 5.30 6.66 -22.60
CA THR A 147 6.54 7.40 -22.96
C THR A 147 7.42 7.61 -21.73
N GLU A 148 8.71 7.90 -21.95
CA GLU A 148 9.65 8.14 -20.85
C GLU A 148 9.19 9.31 -19.95
N ALA A 149 8.69 10.40 -20.54
CA ALA A 149 8.15 11.55 -19.82
C ALA A 149 6.96 11.18 -18.91
N GLN A 150 6.18 10.16 -19.25
CA GLN A 150 5.03 9.68 -18.49
C GLN A 150 5.37 8.66 -17.38
N ARG A 151 6.64 8.23 -17.27
CA ARG A 151 7.07 7.20 -16.30
C ARG A 151 7.40 7.74 -14.91
N GLY A 152 7.00 8.96 -14.59
CA GLY A 152 7.09 9.55 -13.26
C GLY A 152 8.50 9.63 -12.67
N GLY A 153 9.56 9.64 -13.48
CA GLY A 153 10.93 9.78 -13.05
C GLY A 153 11.64 8.50 -12.60
N PHE A 154 11.04 7.31 -12.75
CA PHE A 154 11.71 6.04 -12.46
C PHE A 154 12.79 5.74 -13.50
N GLU A 155 14.04 5.41 -13.05
CA GLU A 155 15.19 5.09 -13.90
C GLU A 155 15.03 3.75 -14.62
N THR A 156 14.64 2.71 -13.87
CA THR A 156 14.26 1.41 -14.43
C THR A 156 12.73 1.35 -14.48
N TRP A 157 12.16 1.13 -15.66
CA TRP A 157 10.73 1.01 -15.82
C TRP A 157 10.40 -0.14 -16.77
N VAL A 158 9.65 -1.12 -16.25
CA VAL A 158 9.16 -2.29 -16.98
C VAL A 158 7.71 -2.49 -16.62
N GLY A 159 6.80 -2.04 -17.47
CA GLY A 159 5.38 -2.05 -17.09
C GLY A 159 4.44 -1.85 -18.27
N TYR A 160 3.21 -1.57 -17.93
CA TYR A 160 2.10 -1.27 -18.82
C TYR A 160 1.15 -0.27 -18.14
N ASP A 161 0.33 0.44 -18.93
CA ASP A 161 -0.61 1.38 -18.32
C ASP A 161 -1.74 0.64 -17.60
N ASN A 162 -2.60 -0.09 -18.32
CA ASN A 162 -3.64 -0.95 -17.76
C ASN A 162 -3.76 -2.26 -18.54
N ASN A 163 -4.16 -3.33 -17.86
CA ASN A 163 -4.38 -4.64 -18.48
C ASN A 163 -5.45 -5.42 -17.71
N ASN A 164 -6.45 -5.93 -18.39
CA ASN A 164 -7.53 -6.72 -17.79
C ASN A 164 -7.40 -8.20 -18.16
N SER A 165 -6.17 -8.73 -18.19
CA SER A 165 -5.89 -10.14 -18.46
C SER A 165 -4.60 -10.56 -17.78
N GLN A 166 -4.69 -11.52 -16.85
CA GLN A 166 -3.56 -12.02 -16.08
C GLN A 166 -2.67 -13.02 -16.83
N TRP A 167 -3.15 -13.54 -18.00
CA TRP A 167 -2.43 -14.50 -18.84
C TRP A 167 -1.98 -13.93 -20.18
N ASP A 168 -2.50 -12.78 -20.56
CA ASP A 168 -2.11 -12.07 -21.78
C ASP A 168 -1.64 -10.68 -21.42
N SER A 169 -0.56 -10.62 -20.63
CA SER A 169 0.03 -9.40 -20.14
C SER A 169 1.22 -8.98 -20.99
N TRP A 170 1.30 -7.70 -21.29
CA TRP A 170 2.37 -7.10 -22.07
C TRP A 170 3.13 -6.09 -21.22
N VAL A 171 4.43 -6.05 -21.41
CA VAL A 171 5.28 -5.05 -20.75
C VAL A 171 6.17 -4.37 -21.78
N HIS A 172 6.48 -3.13 -21.52
CA HIS A 172 7.45 -2.35 -22.27
C HIS A 172 8.36 -1.57 -21.31
N GLY A 173 9.45 -1.07 -21.84
CA GLY A 173 10.43 -0.30 -21.06
C GLY A 173 11.64 0.06 -21.91
N GLY A 174 12.73 0.41 -21.24
CA GLY A 174 13.93 0.89 -21.90
C GLY A 174 13.73 2.23 -22.62
N THR A 175 14.78 2.72 -23.24
CA THR A 175 14.80 3.99 -23.99
C THR A 175 15.62 3.86 -25.26
N GLY A 176 15.28 4.61 -26.30
CA GLY A 176 16.03 4.64 -27.55
C GLY A 176 16.23 3.24 -28.15
N LYS A 177 17.49 2.84 -28.38
CA LYS A 177 17.85 1.53 -28.96
C LYS A 177 17.63 0.35 -28.00
N GLU A 178 17.49 0.62 -26.70
CA GLU A 178 17.25 -0.38 -25.67
C GLU A 178 15.74 -0.53 -25.34
N ALA A 179 14.88 0.18 -26.06
CA ALA A 179 13.43 0.08 -25.91
C ALA A 179 12.95 -1.32 -26.29
N PHE A 180 12.04 -1.87 -25.51
CA PHE A 180 11.43 -3.17 -25.74
C PHE A 180 9.92 -3.12 -25.47
N HIS A 181 9.20 -4.04 -26.12
CA HIS A 181 7.79 -4.32 -25.87
C HIS A 181 7.54 -5.80 -26.17
N TYR A 182 7.14 -6.56 -25.18
CA TYR A 182 6.91 -8.01 -25.34
C TYR A 182 5.80 -8.51 -24.42
N ARG A 183 5.23 -9.66 -24.81
CA ARG A 183 4.26 -10.39 -24.02
C ARG A 183 4.97 -11.21 -22.94
N LEU A 184 4.49 -11.16 -21.69
CA LEU A 184 4.95 -12.03 -20.61
C LEU A 184 4.64 -13.49 -20.92
N PRO A 185 5.57 -14.45 -20.66
CA PRO A 185 5.39 -15.85 -21.07
C PRO A 185 4.42 -16.63 -20.18
N GLY A 186 4.06 -16.12 -18.99
CA GLY A 186 3.26 -16.81 -18.00
C GLY A 186 2.25 -15.91 -17.29
N TYR A 187 1.88 -16.33 -16.08
CA TYR A 187 0.98 -15.59 -15.21
C TYR A 187 1.62 -14.28 -14.75
N GLU A 188 0.88 -13.19 -14.87
CA GLU A 188 1.40 -11.82 -14.70
C GLU A 188 2.17 -11.64 -13.39
N THR A 189 1.56 -11.99 -12.25
CA THR A 189 2.18 -11.82 -10.93
C THR A 189 3.51 -12.55 -10.83
N ASP A 190 3.59 -13.79 -11.35
CA ASP A 190 4.79 -14.60 -11.30
C ASP A 190 5.90 -13.97 -12.16
N GLU A 191 5.55 -13.51 -13.36
CA GLU A 191 6.51 -12.93 -14.29
C GLU A 191 7.00 -11.55 -13.87
N LEU A 192 6.12 -10.69 -13.35
CA LEU A 192 6.51 -9.40 -12.81
C LEU A 192 7.39 -9.58 -11.55
N THR A 193 7.09 -10.58 -10.73
CA THR A 193 7.95 -10.97 -9.59
C THR A 193 9.33 -11.45 -10.07
N ASN A 194 9.39 -12.23 -11.15
CA ASN A 194 10.67 -12.65 -11.76
C ASN A 194 11.51 -11.45 -12.20
N LEU A 195 10.88 -10.39 -12.74
CA LEU A 195 11.56 -9.14 -13.11
C LEU A 195 12.14 -8.43 -11.89
N LEU A 196 11.37 -8.27 -10.82
CA LEU A 196 11.85 -7.68 -9.57
C LEU A 196 12.96 -8.53 -8.93
N ILE A 197 12.85 -9.86 -8.94
CA ILE A 197 13.88 -10.77 -8.41
C ILE A 197 15.19 -10.59 -9.18
N ARG A 198 15.16 -10.46 -10.49
CA ARG A 198 16.37 -10.17 -11.29
C ARG A 198 16.99 -8.84 -10.86
N TYR A 199 16.19 -7.81 -10.73
CA TYR A 199 16.64 -6.50 -10.25
C TYR A 199 17.30 -6.60 -8.86
N ILE A 200 16.69 -7.31 -7.90
CA ILE A 200 17.26 -7.51 -6.56
C ILE A 200 18.61 -8.23 -6.63
N ARG A 201 18.75 -9.27 -7.45
CA ARG A 201 20.01 -10.00 -7.64
C ARG A 201 21.12 -9.13 -8.24
N GLU A 202 20.77 -8.26 -9.19
CA GLU A 202 21.72 -7.27 -9.73
C GLU A 202 22.18 -6.30 -8.63
N ARG A 203 21.27 -5.80 -7.78
CA ARG A 203 21.63 -4.93 -6.63
C ARG A 203 22.52 -5.66 -5.62
N GLY A 204 22.25 -6.94 -5.36
CA GLY A 204 23.10 -7.80 -4.53
C GLY A 204 24.49 -7.99 -5.11
N ALA A 205 24.60 -8.21 -6.42
CA ALA A 205 25.90 -8.30 -7.11
C ALA A 205 26.69 -6.98 -7.05
N GLU A 206 26.03 -5.85 -7.23
CA GLU A 206 26.68 -4.53 -7.05
C GLU A 206 27.16 -4.32 -5.61
N ALA A 207 26.38 -4.73 -4.62
CA ALA A 207 26.78 -4.65 -3.21
C ALA A 207 28.02 -5.48 -2.93
N ARG A 208 28.09 -6.72 -3.43
CA ARG A 208 29.28 -7.58 -3.31
C ARG A 208 30.50 -7.01 -4.01
N ALA A 209 30.31 -6.23 -5.07
CA ALA A 209 31.38 -5.56 -5.81
C ALA A 209 31.82 -4.21 -5.19
N GLY A 210 31.28 -3.83 -4.01
CA GLY A 210 31.58 -2.55 -3.37
C GLY A 210 30.97 -1.33 -4.06
N LYS A 211 29.98 -1.53 -4.92
CA LYS A 211 29.29 -0.49 -5.72
C LYS A 211 27.84 -0.26 -5.25
N ALA A 212 27.54 -0.63 -4.00
CA ALA A 212 26.18 -0.50 -3.46
C ALA A 212 25.66 0.92 -3.52
N ARG A 213 24.46 1.08 -4.07
CA ARG A 213 23.63 2.27 -3.92
C ARG A 213 22.29 1.84 -3.35
N PRO A 214 21.67 2.60 -2.44
CA PRO A 214 20.33 2.28 -1.97
C PRO A 214 19.33 2.36 -3.15
N PHE A 215 18.24 1.61 -3.05
CA PHE A 215 17.22 1.61 -4.08
C PHE A 215 15.80 1.72 -3.51
N PHE A 216 14.94 2.35 -4.30
CA PHE A 216 13.49 2.33 -4.14
C PHE A 216 12.90 1.59 -5.35
N ALA A 217 12.24 0.48 -5.12
CA ALA A 217 11.58 -0.29 -6.16
C ALA A 217 10.09 -0.46 -5.85
N ALA A 218 9.26 -0.49 -6.89
CA ALA A 218 7.84 -0.75 -6.79
C ALA A 218 7.46 -1.94 -7.69
N LEU A 219 6.77 -2.93 -7.12
CA LEU A 219 6.10 -4.00 -7.82
C LEU A 219 4.59 -3.81 -7.70
N SER A 220 3.95 -3.48 -8.80
CA SER A 220 2.52 -3.20 -8.92
C SER A 220 1.88 -4.28 -9.79
N VAL A 221 1.24 -5.28 -9.16
CA VAL A 221 0.57 -6.36 -9.89
C VAL A 221 -0.90 -6.05 -10.10
N GLN A 222 -1.49 -6.55 -11.22
CA GLN A 222 -2.92 -6.41 -11.48
C GLN A 222 -3.77 -7.26 -10.52
N PRO A 223 -3.44 -8.53 -10.19
CA PRO A 223 -4.18 -9.30 -9.20
C PRO A 223 -4.19 -8.65 -7.80
N PRO A 224 -5.30 -8.82 -7.04
CA PRO A 224 -6.48 -9.66 -7.33
C PRO A 224 -7.63 -8.97 -8.09
N HIS A 225 -7.38 -7.95 -8.90
CA HIS A 225 -8.38 -7.33 -9.80
C HIS A 225 -8.97 -8.36 -10.79
N ASP A 226 -10.24 -8.23 -11.13
CA ASP A 226 -10.87 -9.08 -12.16
C ASP A 226 -10.16 -8.99 -13.53
N PRO A 227 -10.28 -10.06 -14.35
CA PRO A 227 -10.98 -11.33 -14.14
C PRO A 227 -10.31 -12.20 -13.08
N TYR A 228 -11.11 -12.82 -12.19
CA TYR A 228 -10.62 -13.56 -11.03
C TYR A 228 -10.09 -14.94 -11.42
N VAL A 229 -8.89 -14.97 -11.98
CA VAL A 229 -8.22 -16.16 -12.48
C VAL A 229 -6.79 -16.21 -11.98
N ALA A 230 -6.43 -17.28 -11.27
CA ALA A 230 -5.10 -17.61 -10.80
C ALA A 230 -4.54 -18.85 -11.50
N PRO A 231 -3.25 -19.20 -11.34
CA PRO A 231 -2.73 -20.49 -11.78
C PRO A 231 -3.52 -21.66 -11.18
N ALA A 232 -3.62 -22.76 -11.95
CA ALA A 232 -4.52 -23.87 -11.64
C ALA A 232 -4.31 -24.48 -10.25
N GLU A 233 -3.07 -24.56 -9.79
CA GLU A 233 -2.71 -25.06 -8.46
C GLU A 233 -3.26 -24.21 -7.31
N PHE A 234 -3.44 -22.90 -7.50
CA PHE A 234 -4.09 -22.02 -6.52
C PHE A 234 -5.61 -22.10 -6.66
N MET A 235 -6.14 -22.06 -7.89
CA MET A 235 -7.58 -22.20 -8.14
C MET A 235 -8.16 -23.48 -7.54
N ALA A 236 -7.44 -24.60 -7.60
CA ALA A 236 -7.87 -25.89 -7.07
C ALA A 236 -8.06 -25.91 -5.54
N ARG A 237 -7.54 -24.95 -4.83
CA ARG A 237 -7.63 -24.86 -3.35
C ARG A 237 -8.89 -24.17 -2.86
N TYR A 238 -9.62 -23.48 -3.74
CA TYR A 238 -10.79 -22.68 -3.38
C TYR A 238 -12.06 -23.21 -4.04
N ASN A 239 -12.99 -23.65 -3.21
CA ASN A 239 -14.34 -24.00 -3.63
C ASN A 239 -15.30 -22.91 -3.17
N GLY A 240 -15.93 -22.19 -4.08
CA GLY A 240 -16.86 -21.09 -3.76
C GLY A 240 -17.97 -21.46 -2.79
N GLU A 241 -18.50 -22.69 -2.87
CA GLU A 241 -19.56 -23.18 -1.95
C GLU A 241 -19.12 -23.24 -0.49
N ARG A 242 -17.83 -23.40 -0.22
CA ARG A 242 -17.24 -23.48 1.13
C ARG A 242 -16.77 -22.15 1.69
N LEU A 243 -16.78 -21.09 0.89
CA LEU A 243 -16.33 -19.77 1.34
C LEU A 243 -17.37 -19.15 2.27
N GLU A 244 -16.91 -18.54 3.34
CA GLU A 244 -17.73 -17.73 4.22
C GLU A 244 -17.96 -16.37 3.59
N LEU A 245 -19.23 -16.00 3.40
CA LEU A 245 -19.62 -14.68 2.94
C LEU A 245 -19.72 -13.72 4.13
N ARG A 246 -19.42 -12.45 3.89
CA ARG A 246 -19.59 -11.43 4.93
C ARG A 246 -21.07 -11.26 5.29
N PRO A 247 -21.39 -10.91 6.55
CA PRO A 247 -22.78 -10.77 7.03
C PRO A 247 -23.62 -9.74 6.26
N ASN A 248 -22.98 -8.77 5.59
CA ASN A 248 -23.64 -7.76 4.79
C ASN A 248 -23.86 -8.14 3.30
N VAL A 249 -23.59 -9.39 2.93
CA VAL A 249 -23.99 -9.94 1.63
C VAL A 249 -25.46 -10.36 1.70
N PRO A 250 -26.39 -9.71 0.98
CA PRO A 250 -27.80 -10.06 1.06
C PRO A 250 -28.06 -11.47 0.51
N PRO A 251 -28.99 -12.23 1.11
CA PRO A 251 -29.27 -13.62 0.73
C PRO A 251 -30.11 -13.71 -0.56
N VAL A 252 -29.73 -12.95 -1.56
CA VAL A 252 -30.32 -12.96 -2.90
C VAL A 252 -29.51 -13.93 -3.76
N ARG A 253 -30.15 -14.97 -4.27
CA ARG A 253 -29.47 -16.07 -5.00
C ARG A 253 -28.44 -15.58 -6.02
N ARG A 254 -28.81 -14.70 -6.92
CA ARG A 254 -27.89 -14.14 -7.94
C ARG A 254 -26.66 -13.47 -7.34
N ILE A 255 -26.82 -12.73 -6.21
CA ILE A 255 -25.72 -12.05 -5.54
C ILE A 255 -24.80 -13.06 -4.89
N VAL A 256 -25.37 -14.05 -4.15
CA VAL A 256 -24.61 -15.09 -3.47
C VAL A 256 -23.81 -15.94 -4.45
N GLU A 257 -24.43 -16.40 -5.56
CA GLU A 257 -23.76 -17.22 -6.59
C GLU A 257 -22.62 -16.46 -7.25
N THR A 258 -22.83 -15.17 -7.60
CA THR A 258 -21.79 -14.31 -8.18
C THR A 258 -20.66 -14.08 -7.18
N ALA A 259 -20.97 -13.69 -5.94
CA ALA A 259 -19.98 -13.44 -4.91
C ALA A 259 -19.11 -14.69 -4.62
N ARG A 260 -19.70 -15.88 -4.50
CA ARG A 260 -18.98 -17.14 -4.26
C ARG A 260 -18.06 -17.51 -5.43
N ARG A 261 -18.52 -17.35 -6.65
CA ARG A 261 -17.72 -17.61 -7.86
C ARG A 261 -16.51 -16.66 -7.92
N ASP A 262 -16.75 -15.36 -7.74
CA ASP A 262 -15.73 -14.34 -7.85
C ASP A 262 -14.71 -14.44 -6.70
N LEU A 263 -15.18 -14.68 -5.46
CA LEU A 263 -14.31 -14.85 -4.29
C LEU A 263 -13.39 -16.08 -4.39
N ALA A 264 -13.81 -17.16 -5.02
CA ALA A 264 -12.95 -18.34 -5.22
C ALA A 264 -11.69 -17.97 -6.02
N GLY A 265 -11.83 -17.26 -7.11
CA GLY A 265 -10.70 -16.77 -7.89
C GLY A 265 -9.92 -15.67 -7.18
N TYR A 266 -10.62 -14.75 -6.52
CA TYR A 266 -10.02 -13.66 -5.76
C TYR A 266 -9.05 -14.15 -4.68
N TYR A 267 -9.47 -15.11 -3.82
CA TYR A 267 -8.59 -15.69 -2.81
C TYR A 267 -7.47 -16.53 -3.40
N ALA A 268 -7.70 -17.21 -4.54
CA ALA A 268 -6.64 -17.92 -5.24
C ALA A 268 -5.55 -16.97 -5.75
N MET A 269 -5.94 -15.79 -6.26
CA MET A 269 -5.01 -14.75 -6.69
C MET A 269 -4.25 -14.15 -5.50
N ILE A 270 -4.91 -13.94 -4.36
CA ILE A 270 -4.26 -13.45 -3.12
C ILE A 270 -3.24 -14.47 -2.60
N GLU A 271 -3.57 -15.77 -2.61
CA GLU A 271 -2.61 -16.81 -2.18
C GLU A 271 -1.40 -16.90 -3.13
N ASN A 272 -1.60 -16.76 -4.45
CA ASN A 272 -0.49 -16.66 -5.40
C ASN A 272 0.36 -15.40 -5.13
N TRP A 273 -0.27 -14.28 -4.85
CA TRP A 273 0.45 -13.04 -4.49
C TRP A 273 1.27 -13.20 -3.22
N ASP A 274 0.69 -13.80 -2.17
CA ASP A 274 1.39 -14.13 -0.92
C ASP A 274 2.62 -15.04 -1.17
N TRP A 275 2.45 -16.07 -2.00
CA TRP A 275 3.55 -16.94 -2.38
C TRP A 275 4.68 -16.19 -3.09
N ASN A 276 4.35 -15.27 -3.98
CA ASN A 276 5.33 -14.42 -4.67
C ASN A 276 6.06 -13.46 -3.72
N ILE A 277 5.38 -12.91 -2.72
CA ILE A 277 6.01 -12.13 -1.65
C ILE A 277 7.03 -12.99 -0.90
N GLY A 278 6.69 -14.24 -0.60
CA GLY A 278 7.63 -15.22 0.00
C GLY A 278 8.90 -15.41 -0.83
N ARG A 279 8.79 -15.52 -2.16
CA ARG A 279 9.93 -15.60 -3.10
C ARG A 279 10.82 -14.36 -3.05
N ILE A 280 10.24 -13.18 -3.00
CA ILE A 280 10.97 -11.90 -2.89
C ILE A 280 11.77 -11.85 -1.58
N VAL A 281 11.13 -12.20 -0.46
CA VAL A 281 11.80 -12.25 0.86
C VAL A 281 12.97 -13.24 0.86
N GLN A 282 12.77 -14.41 0.26
CA GLN A 282 13.85 -15.42 0.13
C GLN A 282 15.05 -14.84 -0.63
N VAL A 283 14.82 -14.20 -1.78
CA VAL A 283 15.92 -13.63 -2.59
C VAL A 283 16.62 -12.48 -1.87
N LEU A 284 15.89 -11.64 -1.14
CA LEU A 284 16.52 -10.60 -0.31
C LEU A 284 17.48 -11.21 0.72
N ARG A 285 17.13 -12.34 1.35
CA ARG A 285 18.00 -13.08 2.27
C ARG A 285 19.22 -13.68 1.58
N GLU A 286 19.02 -14.33 0.42
CA GLU A 286 20.10 -14.90 -0.40
C GLU A 286 21.14 -13.82 -0.77
N GLU A 287 20.67 -12.62 -1.13
CA GLU A 287 21.50 -11.49 -1.51
C GLU A 287 22.01 -10.67 -0.31
N LYS A 288 21.63 -11.03 0.94
CA LYS A 288 21.95 -10.30 2.19
C LYS A 288 21.47 -8.84 2.20
N LEU A 289 20.38 -8.56 1.51
CA LEU A 289 19.75 -7.25 1.43
C LEU A 289 18.57 -7.09 2.41
N ASP A 290 18.05 -8.20 2.93
CA ASP A 290 16.92 -8.25 3.91
C ASP A 290 17.21 -7.45 5.18
N LEU A 291 18.47 -7.43 5.61
CA LEU A 291 18.91 -6.71 6.81
C LEU A 291 18.82 -5.17 6.67
N ASN A 292 18.71 -4.65 5.47
CA ASN A 292 18.66 -3.20 5.22
C ASN A 292 17.59 -2.83 4.18
N THR A 293 16.46 -3.55 4.17
CA THR A 293 15.36 -3.28 3.24
C THR A 293 14.03 -3.18 3.97
N HIS A 294 13.31 -2.08 3.78
CA HIS A 294 11.91 -1.95 4.15
C HIS A 294 11.02 -2.57 3.07
N LEU A 295 10.05 -3.38 3.49
CA LEU A 295 8.97 -3.87 2.64
C LEU A 295 7.68 -3.16 3.04
N ILE A 296 7.02 -2.51 2.10
CA ILE A 296 5.72 -1.89 2.31
C ILE A 296 4.72 -2.63 1.43
N ILE A 297 3.79 -3.33 2.08
CA ILE A 297 2.78 -4.18 1.42
C ILE A 297 1.43 -3.50 1.56
N PHE A 298 0.75 -3.23 0.44
CA PHE A 298 -0.54 -2.54 0.43
C PHE A 298 -1.36 -2.85 -0.83
N SER A 299 -2.52 -2.20 -0.97
CA SER A 299 -3.33 -2.19 -2.19
C SER A 299 -3.86 -0.79 -2.45
N ASP A 300 -4.35 -0.56 -3.68
CA ASP A 300 -4.91 0.73 -4.06
C ASP A 300 -6.37 0.91 -3.60
N HIS A 301 -7.17 -0.12 -3.56
CA HIS A 301 -8.53 -0.16 -3.01
C HIS A 301 -8.98 -1.59 -2.81
N GLY A 302 -10.17 -1.79 -2.26
CA GLY A 302 -10.75 -3.11 -2.11
C GLY A 302 -11.80 -3.47 -3.17
N ASP A 303 -12.65 -4.47 -2.85
CA ASP A 303 -13.73 -4.99 -3.67
C ASP A 303 -14.93 -5.41 -2.81
N MET A 304 -16.12 -5.06 -3.24
CA MET A 304 -17.37 -5.31 -2.52
C MET A 304 -17.77 -6.79 -2.49
N HIS A 305 -17.53 -7.55 -3.55
CA HIS A 305 -17.87 -8.98 -3.65
C HIS A 305 -19.25 -9.36 -3.09
N GLY A 306 -20.28 -8.61 -3.46
CA GLY A 306 -21.65 -8.85 -3.03
C GLY A 306 -22.07 -8.17 -1.72
N SER A 307 -21.14 -7.60 -0.95
CA SER A 307 -21.48 -6.80 0.24
C SER A 307 -22.42 -5.65 -0.15
N HIS A 308 -23.49 -5.45 0.62
CA HIS A 308 -24.59 -4.52 0.31
C HIS A 308 -25.26 -4.75 -1.07
N GLY A 309 -25.09 -5.92 -1.67
CA GLY A 309 -25.54 -6.23 -3.03
C GLY A 309 -24.68 -5.63 -4.13
N LEU A 310 -23.54 -5.03 -3.79
CA LEU A 310 -22.63 -4.33 -4.68
C LEU A 310 -21.41 -5.20 -5.06
N PHE A 311 -20.81 -4.87 -6.17
CA PHE A 311 -19.57 -5.47 -6.66
C PHE A 311 -18.56 -4.36 -6.99
N ARG A 312 -17.28 -4.71 -7.10
CA ARG A 312 -16.18 -3.79 -7.44
C ARG A 312 -15.97 -2.70 -6.37
N LYS A 313 -15.83 -1.46 -6.76
CA LYS A 313 -15.23 -0.34 -6.02
C LYS A 313 -15.97 0.98 -6.20
N THR A 314 -15.33 2.10 -5.86
CA THR A 314 -15.81 3.51 -6.01
C THR A 314 -16.88 3.95 -5.01
N ASN A 315 -17.30 3.09 -4.10
CA ASN A 315 -18.22 3.44 -3.03
C ASN A 315 -17.50 3.57 -1.67
N PRO A 316 -18.10 4.19 -0.65
CA PRO A 316 -17.42 4.48 0.61
C PRO A 316 -17.52 3.38 1.67
N TYR A 317 -17.99 2.17 1.33
CA TYR A 317 -18.06 1.05 2.27
C TYR A 317 -16.67 0.45 2.56
N GLU A 318 -16.53 -0.16 3.75
CA GLU A 318 -15.24 -0.70 4.22
C GLU A 318 -14.61 -1.70 3.25
N GLU A 319 -15.39 -2.51 2.55
CA GLU A 319 -14.87 -3.45 1.55
C GLU A 319 -14.19 -2.76 0.37
N SER A 320 -14.58 -1.54 0.06
CA SER A 320 -14.01 -0.73 -1.03
C SER A 320 -12.87 0.16 -0.56
N ILE A 321 -13.00 0.80 0.62
CA ILE A 321 -12.02 1.80 1.09
C ILE A 321 -10.92 1.22 1.98
N SER A 322 -11.19 0.17 2.77
CA SER A 322 -10.18 -0.41 3.65
C SER A 322 -9.17 -1.23 2.83
N ILE A 323 -7.89 -0.93 3.01
CA ILE A 323 -6.78 -1.59 2.30
C ILE A 323 -5.83 -2.27 3.29
N PRO A 324 -5.17 -3.36 2.89
CA PRO A 324 -4.03 -3.84 3.65
C PRO A 324 -2.93 -2.77 3.63
N PHE A 325 -2.26 -2.55 4.75
CA PHE A 325 -1.07 -1.70 4.79
C PHE A 325 -0.11 -2.19 5.88
N LEU A 326 1.03 -2.74 5.44
CA LEU A 326 2.06 -3.26 6.33
C LEU A 326 3.40 -2.60 6.03
N ILE A 327 4.14 -2.25 7.08
CA ILE A 327 5.56 -1.91 6.99
C ILE A 327 6.34 -3.01 7.69
N ALA A 328 7.12 -3.77 6.93
CA ALA A 328 7.91 -4.89 7.40
C ALA A 328 9.39 -4.74 7.02
N GLY A 329 10.20 -5.73 7.38
CA GLY A 329 11.62 -5.80 7.10
C GLY A 329 12.34 -6.52 8.24
N GLU A 330 13.18 -7.49 7.93
CA GLU A 330 13.66 -8.49 8.90
C GLU A 330 14.67 -7.93 9.90
N LYS A 331 15.62 -7.09 9.48
CA LYS A 331 16.58 -6.42 10.39
C LYS A 331 15.91 -5.54 11.42
N MET A 332 14.70 -5.11 11.11
CA MET A 332 13.90 -4.25 11.99
C MET A 332 13.38 -4.97 13.23
N ARG A 333 13.57 -6.28 13.28
CA ARG A 333 13.20 -7.14 14.41
C ARG A 333 13.98 -6.84 15.70
N TYR A 334 15.23 -6.37 15.60
CA TYR A 334 16.14 -6.34 16.74
C TYR A 334 16.67 -4.95 17.15
N SER A 335 16.28 -3.88 16.45
CA SER A 335 16.88 -2.56 16.67
C SER A 335 15.86 -1.47 17.02
N GLY A 336 15.12 -1.63 18.15
CA GLY A 336 14.24 -0.57 18.65
C GLY A 336 13.05 -0.22 17.73
N ARG A 337 12.62 -1.15 16.87
CA ARG A 337 11.51 -0.95 15.95
C ARG A 337 10.19 -1.34 16.59
N ARG A 338 9.15 -0.57 16.32
CA ARG A 338 7.80 -0.90 16.79
C ARG A 338 7.20 -1.98 15.91
N THR A 339 6.41 -2.85 16.52
CA THR A 339 5.68 -3.93 15.86
C THR A 339 4.25 -4.00 16.40
N GLY A 340 3.35 -4.60 15.64
CA GLY A 340 1.98 -4.85 16.09
C GLY A 340 0.92 -4.25 15.17
N ARG A 341 -0.31 -4.24 15.68
CA ARG A 341 -1.50 -3.73 14.99
C ARG A 341 -1.78 -2.31 15.45
N PHE A 342 -1.93 -1.39 14.51
CA PHE A 342 -2.18 0.02 14.77
C PHE A 342 -3.44 0.47 14.01
N PRO A 343 -4.51 0.85 14.71
CA PRO A 343 -5.77 1.30 14.07
C PRO A 343 -5.69 2.76 13.61
N VAL A 344 -4.51 3.21 13.21
CA VAL A 344 -4.27 4.58 12.74
C VAL A 344 -4.91 4.80 11.38
N ARG A 345 -5.58 5.92 11.21
CA ARG A 345 -6.21 6.33 9.93
C ARG A 345 -5.17 6.83 8.94
N LEU A 346 -4.34 5.91 8.44
CA LEU A 346 -3.41 6.18 7.35
C LEU A 346 -4.21 6.31 6.05
N ASN A 347 -4.07 7.46 5.39
CA ASN A 347 -4.65 7.68 4.07
C ASN A 347 -3.62 7.40 2.96
N HIS A 348 -4.06 7.06 1.76
CA HIS A 348 -3.14 6.76 0.65
C HIS A 348 -2.18 7.91 0.31
N VAL A 349 -2.53 9.16 0.59
CA VAL A 349 -1.63 10.33 0.44
C VAL A 349 -0.44 10.30 1.42
N ASP A 350 -0.55 9.54 2.52
CA ASP A 350 0.47 9.43 3.56
C ASP A 350 1.55 8.40 3.21
N ILE A 351 1.32 7.56 2.19
CA ILE A 351 2.23 6.46 1.82
C ILE A 351 3.59 6.99 1.36
N ALA A 352 3.59 7.96 0.43
CA ALA A 352 4.84 8.54 -0.09
C ALA A 352 5.66 9.25 1.01
N PRO A 353 5.12 10.20 1.80
CA PRO A 353 5.89 10.85 2.86
C PRO A 353 6.33 9.86 3.95
N THR A 354 5.53 8.85 4.29
CA THR A 354 5.93 7.79 5.23
C THR A 354 7.10 6.97 4.68
N THR A 355 7.06 6.64 3.38
CA THR A 355 8.17 5.93 2.71
C THR A 355 9.47 6.72 2.74
N LEU A 356 9.43 8.02 2.45
CA LEU A 356 10.59 8.91 2.58
C LEU A 356 11.11 8.95 4.01
N GLY A 357 10.19 9.08 4.96
CA GLY A 357 10.52 9.11 6.38
C GLY A 357 11.22 7.83 6.86
N LEU A 358 10.84 6.64 6.39
CA LEU A 358 11.53 5.38 6.70
C LEU A 358 13.00 5.39 6.25
N CYS A 359 13.33 6.19 5.25
CA CYS A 359 14.69 6.36 4.70
C CYS A 359 15.43 7.58 5.27
N GLY A 360 14.86 8.29 6.24
CA GLY A 360 15.44 9.53 6.77
C GLY A 360 15.44 10.70 5.77
N ILE A 361 14.59 10.64 4.74
CA ILE A 361 14.43 11.70 3.74
C ILE A 361 13.23 12.57 4.14
N SER A 362 13.42 13.88 4.20
CA SER A 362 12.34 14.82 4.50
C SER A 362 11.35 14.90 3.34
N LYS A 363 10.06 14.91 3.66
CA LYS A 363 9.04 15.10 2.62
C LYS A 363 9.12 16.51 2.04
N PRO A 364 9.00 16.68 0.71
CA PRO A 364 8.89 18.00 0.10
C PRO A 364 7.62 18.74 0.53
N ALA A 365 7.65 20.07 0.50
CA ALA A 365 6.51 20.91 0.91
C ALA A 365 5.24 20.71 0.05
N TRP A 366 5.41 20.25 -1.20
CA TRP A 366 4.27 19.98 -2.08
C TRP A 366 3.50 18.69 -1.76
N MET A 367 4.05 17.78 -0.94
CA MET A 367 3.34 16.60 -0.43
C MET A 367 2.40 17.01 0.72
N GLN A 368 1.12 16.73 0.56
CA GLN A 368 0.07 17.05 1.54
C GLN A 368 -0.06 15.98 2.64
N GLY A 369 0.28 14.73 2.32
CA GLY A 369 0.21 13.61 3.28
C GLY A 369 1.17 13.76 4.46
N GLN A 370 0.92 13.00 5.52
CA GLN A 370 1.72 12.97 6.75
C GLN A 370 2.80 11.89 6.70
N ASP A 371 3.92 12.12 7.37
CA ASP A 371 4.95 11.11 7.61
C ASP A 371 4.62 10.34 8.89
N LEU A 372 4.20 9.09 8.76
CA LEU A 372 3.87 8.18 9.87
C LEU A 372 4.99 7.16 10.15
N SER A 373 6.19 7.35 9.59
CA SER A 373 7.32 6.42 9.76
C SER A 373 7.76 6.26 11.22
N TRP A 374 7.49 7.24 12.08
CA TRP A 374 7.74 7.16 13.51
C TRP A 374 6.94 6.04 14.21
N LEU A 375 5.84 5.58 13.62
CA LEU A 375 5.10 4.40 14.11
C LEU A 375 5.88 3.10 13.89
N ARG A 376 6.86 3.09 12.98
CA ARG A 376 7.77 1.96 12.75
C ARG A 376 9.13 2.20 13.39
N LEU A 377 9.67 3.41 13.32
CA LEU A 377 11.01 3.78 13.75
C LEU A 377 10.95 4.38 15.16
N ALA A 378 11.31 3.57 16.18
CA ALA A 378 11.23 4.01 17.57
C ALA A 378 12.23 5.14 17.93
N GLU A 379 13.30 5.28 17.15
CA GLU A 379 14.29 6.36 17.25
C GLU A 379 13.78 7.71 16.73
N ARG A 380 12.69 7.74 15.97
CA ARG A 380 12.09 8.99 15.52
C ARG A 380 11.20 9.58 16.62
N GLN A 381 11.20 10.90 16.70
CA GLN A 381 10.28 11.62 17.59
C GLN A 381 8.83 11.28 17.21
N PRO A 382 7.97 10.92 18.18
CA PRO A 382 6.57 10.69 17.91
C PRO A 382 5.92 11.93 17.29
N GLY A 383 5.21 11.72 16.18
CA GLY A 383 4.29 12.70 15.60
C GLY A 383 2.89 12.58 16.20
N SER A 384 1.98 13.39 15.72
CA SER A 384 0.55 13.24 16.03
C SER A 384 -0.08 12.18 15.13
N GLU A 385 -0.84 11.26 15.74
CA GLU A 385 -1.68 10.36 14.95
C GLU A 385 -2.83 11.15 14.29
N PRO A 386 -3.18 10.85 13.03
CA PRO A 386 -4.37 11.41 12.41
C PRO A 386 -5.63 11.11 13.23
N ASP A 387 -6.44 12.12 13.49
CA ASP A 387 -7.74 11.95 14.15
C ASP A 387 -8.80 11.36 13.21
N SER A 388 -8.58 11.51 11.91
CA SER A 388 -9.49 11.07 10.87
C SER A 388 -8.79 10.99 9.50
N ALA A 389 -9.42 10.32 8.54
CA ALA A 389 -9.00 10.31 7.14
C ALA A 389 -10.10 10.92 6.25
N TYR A 390 -9.68 11.66 5.24
CA TYR A 390 -10.55 12.27 4.23
C TYR A 390 -10.83 11.29 3.09
N LEU A 391 -12.10 11.10 2.76
CA LEU A 391 -12.56 10.21 1.69
C LEU A 391 -13.20 11.02 0.56
N GLN A 392 -12.93 10.62 -0.68
CA GLN A 392 -13.36 11.36 -1.87
C GLN A 392 -13.79 10.43 -3.01
N CYS A 393 -14.79 10.84 -3.74
CA CYS A 393 -14.99 10.55 -5.17
C CYS A 393 -15.12 11.92 -5.84
N VAL A 394 -14.07 12.38 -6.51
CA VAL A 394 -13.94 13.78 -6.95
C VAL A 394 -14.90 14.09 -8.06
N VAL A 395 -14.97 13.21 -9.06
CA VAL A 395 -15.88 13.31 -10.21
C VAL A 395 -16.62 11.99 -10.42
N PRO A 396 -17.78 11.99 -11.10
CA PRO A 396 -18.40 10.76 -11.56
C PRO A 396 -17.40 9.92 -12.37
N THR A 397 -17.31 8.62 -12.08
CA THR A 397 -16.24 7.80 -12.63
C THR A 397 -16.60 7.10 -13.94
N GLY A 398 -17.92 6.92 -14.22
CA GLY A 398 -18.38 6.10 -15.33
C GLY A 398 -17.99 4.60 -15.22
N HIS A 399 -17.34 4.21 -14.12
CA HIS A 399 -16.90 2.83 -13.91
C HIS A 399 -18.12 1.91 -13.68
N PRO A 400 -18.15 0.69 -14.25
CA PRO A 400 -19.21 -0.28 -13.98
C PRO A 400 -19.40 -0.53 -12.48
N ASP A 401 -20.63 -0.76 -12.06
CA ASP A 401 -21.02 -1.00 -10.66
C ASP A 401 -20.69 0.14 -9.68
N SER A 402 -20.30 1.32 -10.19
CA SER A 402 -20.00 2.48 -9.34
C SER A 402 -21.22 3.32 -9.02
N ILE A 403 -21.13 4.03 -7.91
CA ILE A 403 -22.03 5.16 -7.64
C ILE A 403 -21.53 6.32 -8.49
N ASN A 404 -22.10 6.49 -9.66
CA ASN A 404 -21.65 7.47 -10.66
C ASN A 404 -22.01 8.91 -10.25
N LYS A 405 -21.58 9.30 -9.04
CA LYS A 405 -21.83 10.61 -8.44
C LYS A 405 -20.67 11.01 -7.53
N ALA A 406 -20.24 12.26 -7.59
CA ALA A 406 -19.23 12.78 -6.67
C ALA A 406 -19.73 12.76 -5.22
N TRP A 407 -18.86 12.34 -4.30
CA TRP A 407 -19.13 12.31 -2.87
C TRP A 407 -17.88 12.65 -2.05
N ARG A 408 -18.09 13.09 -0.82
CA ARG A 408 -17.02 13.28 0.18
C ARG A 408 -17.41 12.63 1.49
N GLY A 409 -16.38 12.22 2.25
CA GLY A 409 -16.58 11.60 3.55
C GLY A 409 -15.41 11.78 4.49
N VAL A 410 -15.66 11.44 5.73
CA VAL A 410 -14.66 11.39 6.80
C VAL A 410 -14.84 10.09 7.58
N ILE A 411 -13.71 9.45 7.90
CA ILE A 411 -13.66 8.32 8.85
C ILE A 411 -12.75 8.71 10.00
N THR A 412 -13.26 8.68 11.23
CA THR A 412 -12.54 9.13 12.42
C THR A 412 -11.79 7.99 13.09
N ARG A 413 -10.83 8.32 13.96
CA ARG A 413 -10.06 7.34 14.75
C ARG A 413 -10.94 6.55 15.71
N ASP A 414 -11.97 7.17 16.27
CA ASP A 414 -12.93 6.55 17.17
C ASP A 414 -14.05 5.75 16.45
N GLY A 415 -13.90 5.52 15.14
CA GLY A 415 -14.72 4.59 14.37
C GLY A 415 -15.98 5.18 13.75
N TRP A 416 -16.21 6.47 13.82
CA TRP A 416 -17.32 7.08 13.09
C TRP A 416 -16.97 7.32 11.63
N LYS A 417 -17.91 7.02 10.74
CA LYS A 417 -17.84 7.33 9.31
C LYS A 417 -19.06 8.12 8.87
N TYR A 418 -18.81 9.19 8.13
CA TYR A 418 -19.86 10.02 7.53
C TYR A 418 -19.53 10.31 6.07
N VAL A 419 -20.54 10.23 5.21
CA VAL A 419 -20.41 10.50 3.78
C VAL A 419 -21.60 11.32 3.29
N CYS A 420 -21.35 12.25 2.39
CA CYS A 420 -22.39 13.07 1.78
C CYS A 420 -22.18 13.23 0.27
N PHE A 421 -23.27 13.47 -0.42
CA PHE A 421 -23.30 14.16 -1.72
C PHE A 421 -23.30 15.67 -1.50
N GLU A 422 -23.16 16.45 -2.54
CA GLU A 422 -23.28 17.92 -2.41
C GLU A 422 -24.61 18.30 -1.76
N ASN A 423 -24.52 19.02 -0.63
CA ASN A 423 -25.64 19.49 0.19
C ASN A 423 -26.60 18.40 0.74
N VAL A 424 -26.25 17.09 0.62
CA VAL A 424 -27.13 16.00 1.06
C VAL A 424 -26.36 14.97 1.88
N SER A 425 -26.71 14.80 3.16
CA SER A 425 -26.22 13.69 3.99
C SER A 425 -26.64 12.35 3.39
N TRP A 426 -25.72 11.42 3.27
CA TRP A 426 -25.99 10.13 2.64
C TRP A 426 -25.80 8.94 3.58
N LEU A 427 -24.59 8.73 4.11
CA LEU A 427 -24.27 7.59 4.97
C LEU A 427 -23.63 8.05 6.28
N MET A 428 -23.93 7.34 7.37
CA MET A 428 -23.25 7.49 8.66
C MET A 428 -23.29 6.17 9.41
N PHE A 429 -22.14 5.74 9.93
CA PHE A 429 -21.97 4.48 10.67
C PHE A 429 -21.09 4.67 11.89
N ASN A 430 -21.31 3.83 12.92
CA ASN A 430 -20.35 3.59 13.99
C ASN A 430 -19.72 2.21 13.77
N LEU A 431 -18.51 2.17 13.23
CA LEU A 431 -17.83 0.92 12.85
C LEU A 431 -17.42 0.06 14.06
N ASN A 432 -17.40 0.61 15.28
CA ASN A 432 -17.14 -0.17 16.49
C ASN A 432 -18.36 -1.00 16.89
N GLU A 433 -19.57 -0.53 16.59
CA GLU A 433 -20.84 -1.20 16.90
C GLU A 433 -21.38 -1.96 15.68
N ASP A 434 -21.14 -1.42 14.48
CA ASP A 434 -21.63 -1.97 13.21
C ASP A 434 -20.46 -2.02 12.18
N PRO A 435 -19.54 -2.97 12.32
CA PRO A 435 -18.39 -3.12 11.42
C PRO A 435 -18.77 -3.57 10.00
N TYR A 436 -20.01 -3.95 9.80
CA TYR A 436 -20.55 -4.35 8.49
C TYR A 436 -21.45 -3.31 7.84
N GLU A 437 -21.61 -2.15 8.50
CA GLU A 437 -22.36 -0.99 7.97
C GLU A 437 -23.81 -1.30 7.58
N LEU A 438 -24.48 -2.12 8.40
CA LEU A 438 -25.85 -2.58 8.15
C LEU A 438 -26.90 -1.52 8.45
N VAL A 439 -26.62 -0.60 9.39
CA VAL A 439 -27.57 0.41 9.87
C VAL A 439 -27.11 1.83 9.58
N ASN A 440 -27.65 2.43 8.56
CA ASN A 440 -27.35 3.83 8.22
C ASN A 440 -27.97 4.80 9.23
N LEU A 441 -27.13 5.51 9.98
CA LEU A 441 -27.49 6.47 11.01
C LEU A 441 -27.64 7.92 10.52
N ALA A 442 -27.38 8.20 9.25
CA ALA A 442 -27.29 9.56 8.69
C ALA A 442 -28.54 10.42 8.93
N HIS A 443 -29.72 9.79 8.98
CA HIS A 443 -30.99 10.48 9.18
C HIS A 443 -31.67 10.12 10.51
N ASN A 444 -30.98 9.43 11.42
CA ASN A 444 -31.52 9.08 12.73
C ASN A 444 -31.39 10.28 13.70
N PRO A 445 -32.52 10.82 14.23
CA PRO A 445 -32.50 12.01 15.10
C PRO A 445 -31.66 11.82 16.38
N ARG A 446 -31.51 10.60 16.88
CA ARG A 446 -30.71 10.30 18.10
C ARG A 446 -29.23 10.61 17.90
N TYR A 447 -28.73 10.55 16.67
CA TYR A 447 -27.32 10.78 16.32
C TYR A 447 -27.06 12.15 15.69
N ARG A 448 -28.03 13.08 15.79
CA ARG A 448 -27.89 14.42 15.20
C ARG A 448 -26.68 15.19 15.71
N ALA A 449 -26.40 15.10 17.01
CA ALA A 449 -25.25 15.78 17.61
C ALA A 449 -23.92 15.23 17.04
N GLU A 450 -23.82 13.91 16.88
CA GLU A 450 -22.63 13.27 16.33
C GLU A 450 -22.48 13.59 14.83
N ARG A 451 -23.58 13.54 14.08
CA ARG A 451 -23.55 13.93 12.67
C ARG A 451 -23.02 15.35 12.46
N ARG A 452 -23.42 16.32 13.32
CA ARG A 452 -22.91 17.70 13.26
C ARG A 452 -21.39 17.75 13.44
N LYS A 453 -20.82 17.02 14.40
CA LYS A 453 -19.36 16.96 14.60
C LYS A 453 -18.66 16.44 13.34
N LEU A 454 -19.20 15.39 12.75
CA LEU A 454 -18.64 14.78 11.54
C LEU A 454 -18.76 15.72 10.33
N ILE A 455 -19.86 16.43 10.18
CA ILE A 455 -20.04 17.48 9.16
C ILE A 455 -18.97 18.57 9.33
N GLU A 456 -18.79 19.09 10.54
CA GLU A 456 -17.78 20.13 10.80
C GLU A 456 -16.35 19.59 10.55
N ARG A 457 -16.04 18.34 10.94
CA ARG A 457 -14.75 17.72 10.63
C ARG A 457 -14.54 17.55 9.12
N LEU A 458 -15.59 17.19 8.38
CA LEU A 458 -15.53 17.10 6.92
C LEU A 458 -15.34 18.47 6.25
N LYS A 459 -16.03 19.52 6.72
CA LYS A 459 -15.80 20.90 6.27
C LYS A 459 -14.37 21.35 6.49
N GLN A 460 -13.79 20.98 7.65
CA GLN A 460 -12.39 21.27 7.93
C GLN A 460 -11.46 20.57 6.93
N TRP A 461 -11.70 19.27 6.59
CA TRP A 461 -10.94 18.58 5.56
C TRP A 461 -11.04 19.24 4.18
N VAL A 462 -12.25 19.66 3.77
CA VAL A 462 -12.46 20.39 2.52
C VAL A 462 -11.64 21.68 2.48
N ALA A 463 -11.66 22.45 3.58
CA ALA A 463 -10.92 23.70 3.70
C ALA A 463 -9.39 23.46 3.72
N ASP A 464 -8.91 22.55 4.57
CA ASP A 464 -7.48 22.28 4.77
C ASP A 464 -6.80 21.73 3.50
N THR A 465 -7.55 20.95 2.70
CA THR A 465 -7.04 20.38 1.45
C THR A 465 -7.28 21.26 0.22
N GLY A 466 -8.00 22.38 0.37
CA GLY A 466 -8.35 23.28 -0.74
C GLY A 466 -9.31 22.65 -1.75
N ASP A 467 -10.12 21.68 -1.31
CA ASP A 467 -11.18 21.09 -2.14
C ASP A 467 -12.36 22.06 -2.28
N ARG A 468 -13.14 21.88 -3.36
CA ARG A 468 -14.30 22.71 -3.69
C ARG A 468 -15.58 21.87 -3.70
N PHE A 469 -16.02 21.47 -2.53
CA PHE A 469 -17.19 20.62 -2.37
C PHE A 469 -18.17 21.21 -1.34
N ALA A 470 -19.45 21.28 -1.69
CA ALA A 470 -20.48 21.80 -0.81
C ALA A 470 -20.94 20.73 0.20
N VAL A 471 -20.38 20.80 1.42
CA VAL A 471 -20.76 19.93 2.54
C VAL A 471 -22.13 20.39 3.10
N PRO A 472 -23.03 19.45 3.44
CA PRO A 472 -24.33 19.78 4.02
C PRO A 472 -24.23 20.68 5.27
N SER A 473 -25.29 21.47 5.53
CA SER A 473 -25.42 22.34 6.72
C SER A 473 -26.16 21.67 7.87
N ASP A 474 -26.38 20.47 8.05
CA ASP A 474 -27.12 19.66 9.05
C ASP A 474 -28.59 19.38 8.69
#